data_419118c8fc1305225b76cff002cc5d5e
#
_entry.id   419118c8fc1305225b76cff002cc5d5e
#
_cell.length_a   1.000
_cell.length_b   1.000
_cell.length_c   1.000
_cell.angle_alpha   90.00
_cell.angle_beta   90.00
_cell.angle_gamma   90.00
#
_symmetry.space_group_name_H-M   'P 1'
#
loop_
_entity.id
_entity.type
_entity.pdbx_description
1 polymer ?
#
loop_
_entity_poly.entity_id
_entity_poly.type
_entity_poly.pdbx_seq_one_letter_code
_entity_poly.pdbx_strand_id
1 'polypeptide(L)'
;MTKQVSKILVGLMTALFAGSLMASDVQPVGKDLSHAAENIAPAFHNAPRQSELPALNYVNQPPMVPHSVANYQVTKNVNQCLNCHSPENSRLSGATRISPTHFMARDGKVGSSSSPRRYFCLQCHVSQSNVDPIVPNDFKPMKGYGN
;
A
#
# COMPACT_ATOMS: atom_id res chain seq x y z
N MET A 1 -68.05 -8.05 17.32
CA MET A 1 -66.87 -7.17 17.56
C MET A 1 -65.57 -7.73 16.93
N THR A 2 -65.42 -9.02 16.75
CA THR A 2 -64.15 -9.63 16.21
C THR A 2 -63.87 -9.34 14.72
N LYS A 3 -64.87 -9.23 13.86
CA LYS A 3 -64.69 -8.99 12.43
C LYS A 3 -64.24 -7.56 12.09
N GLN A 4 -64.57 -6.56 12.90
CA GLN A 4 -64.13 -5.17 12.72
C GLN A 4 -62.67 -4.99 13.12
N VAL A 5 -62.27 -5.61 14.23
CA VAL A 5 -60.87 -5.53 14.71
C VAL A 5 -59.90 -6.18 13.72
N SER A 6 -60.32 -7.31 13.09
CA SER A 6 -59.52 -7.99 12.07
C SER A 6 -59.28 -7.13 10.82
N LYS A 7 -60.27 -6.38 10.37
CA LYS A 7 -60.13 -5.48 9.19
C LYS A 7 -59.21 -4.28 9.48
N ILE A 8 -59.25 -3.75 10.70
CA ILE A 8 -58.39 -2.65 11.12
C ILE A 8 -56.91 -3.14 11.23
N LEU A 9 -56.71 -4.36 11.77
CA LEU A 9 -55.36 -4.94 11.87
C LEU A 9 -54.72 -5.22 10.50
N VAL A 10 -55.52 -5.73 9.55
CA VAL A 10 -55.03 -5.99 8.19
C VAL A 10 -54.73 -4.67 7.47
N GLY A 11 -55.56 -3.63 7.66
CA GLY A 11 -55.31 -2.30 7.10
C GLY A 11 -54.06 -1.62 7.67
N LEU A 12 -53.77 -1.79 8.97
CA LEU A 12 -52.56 -1.25 9.59
C LEU A 12 -51.30 -1.99 9.12
N MET A 13 -51.37 -3.30 8.91
CA MET A 13 -50.23 -4.08 8.40
C MET A 13 -49.91 -3.74 6.96
N THR A 14 -50.92 -3.50 6.10
CA THR A 14 -50.67 -3.08 4.71
C THR A 14 -50.10 -1.64 4.62
N ALA A 15 -50.50 -0.74 5.50
CA ALA A 15 -49.94 0.61 5.57
C ALA A 15 -48.48 0.64 6.03
N LEU A 16 -48.09 -0.26 6.94
CA LEU A 16 -46.69 -0.40 7.37
C LEU A 16 -45.79 -0.99 6.29
N PHE A 17 -46.31 -1.87 5.43
CA PHE A 17 -45.53 -2.43 4.32
C PHE A 17 -45.40 -1.48 3.12
N ALA A 18 -46.35 -0.58 2.89
CA ALA A 18 -46.26 0.45 1.84
C ALA A 18 -45.27 1.55 2.16
N GLY A 19 -44.99 1.81 3.45
CA GLY A 19 -43.98 2.79 3.87
C GLY A 19 -42.54 2.37 3.68
N SER A 20 -42.28 1.07 3.47
CA SER A 20 -40.91 0.55 3.32
C SER A 20 -40.36 0.63 1.90
N LEU A 21 -41.13 1.09 0.93
CA LEU A 21 -40.73 1.14 -0.48
C LEU A 21 -40.28 2.51 -0.95
N MET A 22 -40.23 3.50 -0.05
CA MET A 22 -39.75 4.84 -0.38
C MET A 22 -38.26 5.09 -0.04
N ALA A 23 -37.55 4.03 0.28
CA ALA A 23 -36.11 4.11 0.49
C ALA A 23 -35.36 3.77 -0.80
N SER A 24 -35.49 4.62 -1.83
CA SER A 24 -34.64 4.44 -2.99
C SER A 24 -34.64 5.66 -3.91
N ASP A 25 -34.07 6.71 -3.40
CA ASP A 25 -33.39 7.64 -4.31
C ASP A 25 -31.92 7.77 -3.93
N VAL A 26 -31.31 6.62 -3.64
CA VAL A 26 -29.86 6.54 -3.72
C VAL A 26 -29.56 6.57 -5.22
N GLN A 27 -29.32 7.75 -5.73
CA GLN A 27 -28.75 7.91 -7.06
C GLN A 27 -27.51 7.00 -7.12
N PRO A 28 -27.46 6.04 -8.04
CA PRO A 28 -26.24 5.26 -8.18
C PRO A 28 -25.11 6.25 -8.49
N VAL A 29 -24.07 6.22 -7.66
CA VAL A 29 -22.83 6.99 -7.80
C VAL A 29 -22.16 6.79 -9.17
N GLY A 30 -22.77 6.05 -10.07
CA GLY A 30 -22.25 5.71 -11.38
C GLY A 30 -22.86 6.47 -12.57
N LYS A 31 -23.87 7.33 -12.38
CA LYS A 31 -24.47 7.99 -13.53
C LYS A 31 -23.56 9.03 -14.18
N ASP A 32 -22.72 9.69 -13.39
CA ASP A 32 -21.78 10.67 -13.91
C ASP A 32 -20.48 10.02 -14.43
N LEU A 33 -20.15 8.83 -13.97
CA LEU A 33 -18.99 8.09 -14.43
C LEU A 33 -19.21 7.41 -15.79
N SER A 34 -20.45 7.07 -16.14
CA SER A 34 -20.79 6.52 -17.46
C SER A 34 -20.84 7.56 -18.57
N HIS A 35 -20.94 8.85 -18.20
CA HIS A 35 -20.94 9.99 -19.11
C HIS A 35 -19.66 10.82 -19.02
N ALA A 36 -18.74 10.49 -18.15
CA ALA A 36 -17.37 10.96 -18.29
C ALA A 36 -16.87 10.47 -19.63
N ALA A 37 -16.87 11.32 -20.63
CA ALA A 37 -16.66 11.01 -22.04
C ALA A 37 -15.32 10.31 -22.31
N GLU A 38 -14.45 10.26 -21.34
CA GLU A 38 -13.20 9.52 -21.40
C GLU A 38 -12.74 9.21 -19.99
N ASN A 39 -13.03 8.01 -19.53
CA ASN A 39 -12.27 7.44 -18.43
C ASN A 39 -10.92 6.95 -18.98
N ILE A 40 -10.20 7.84 -19.63
CA ILE A 40 -8.81 7.60 -19.97
C ILE A 40 -8.10 7.56 -18.62
N ALA A 41 -7.80 6.34 -18.17
CA ALA A 41 -6.90 6.18 -17.04
C ALA A 41 -5.69 7.06 -17.33
N PRO A 42 -5.31 7.99 -16.43
CA PRO A 42 -4.15 8.82 -16.63
C PRO A 42 -2.99 7.90 -16.97
N ALA A 43 -2.23 8.22 -18.01
CA ALA A 43 -1.10 7.41 -18.44
C ALA A 43 -0.29 7.08 -17.21
N PHE A 44 -0.25 5.79 -16.89
CA PHE A 44 0.49 5.32 -15.73
C PHE A 44 1.96 5.54 -16.05
N HIS A 45 2.47 6.70 -15.70
CA HIS A 45 3.88 7.00 -15.80
C HIS A 45 4.60 6.17 -14.75
N ASN A 46 4.76 4.89 -15.06
CA ASN A 46 5.52 3.95 -14.27
C ASN A 46 7.03 4.16 -14.47
N ALA A 47 7.44 5.39 -14.69
CA ALA A 47 8.85 5.75 -14.65
C ALA A 47 9.27 5.74 -13.19
N PRO A 48 10.12 4.79 -12.78
CA PRO A 48 10.63 4.79 -11.42
C PRO A 48 11.46 6.06 -11.21
N ARG A 49 11.25 6.71 -10.09
CA ARG A 49 12.03 7.85 -9.69
C ARG A 49 13.47 7.40 -9.48
N GLN A 50 14.40 8.03 -10.19
CA GLN A 50 15.82 7.97 -9.88
C GLN A 50 16.16 9.25 -9.13
N SER A 51 16.48 9.14 -7.87
CA SER A 51 16.70 10.29 -7.01
C SER A 51 17.71 9.93 -5.92
N GLU A 52 18.06 10.92 -5.12
CA GLU A 52 18.63 10.65 -3.81
C GLU A 52 17.64 9.86 -2.96
N LEU A 53 18.13 9.28 -1.86
CA LEU A 53 17.29 8.50 -0.96
C LEU A 53 16.12 9.36 -0.45
N PRO A 54 14.86 8.98 -0.71
CA PRO A 54 13.71 9.74 -0.23
C PRO A 54 13.67 9.85 1.29
N ALA A 55 13.24 10.99 1.80
CA ALA A 55 13.07 11.21 3.22
C ALA A 55 12.04 10.24 3.82
N LEU A 56 12.26 9.85 5.07
CA LEU A 56 11.31 9.03 5.81
C LEU A 56 10.02 9.81 6.11
N ASN A 57 8.90 9.11 6.19
CA ASN A 57 7.59 9.68 6.54
C ASN A 57 7.14 9.28 7.97
N TYR A 58 7.79 8.30 8.58
CA TYR A 58 7.50 7.86 9.95
C TYR A 58 8.69 7.10 10.55
N VAL A 59 8.65 6.92 11.87
CA VAL A 59 9.69 6.21 12.62
C VAL A 59 9.81 4.76 12.15
N ASN A 60 11.03 4.28 11.98
CA ASN A 60 11.34 2.91 11.56
C ASN A 60 10.78 2.52 10.18
N GLN A 61 10.47 3.50 9.34
CA GLN A 61 10.11 3.23 7.95
C GLN A 61 11.26 2.51 7.25
N PRO A 62 11.00 1.41 6.54
CA PRO A 62 11.98 0.86 5.61
C PRO A 62 12.31 1.92 4.55
N PRO A 63 13.60 2.23 4.32
CA PRO A 63 13.96 3.20 3.30
C PRO A 63 13.33 2.86 1.94
N MET A 64 12.77 3.87 1.28
CA MET A 64 12.23 3.71 -0.06
C MET A 64 13.36 3.50 -1.07
N VAL A 65 13.08 2.73 -2.12
CA VAL A 65 14.08 2.47 -3.16
C VAL A 65 14.22 3.68 -4.08
N PRO A 66 15.41 4.30 -4.18
CA PRO A 66 15.60 5.51 -4.98
C PRO A 66 15.89 5.24 -6.46
N HIS A 67 15.87 3.99 -6.90
CA HIS A 67 16.15 3.57 -8.26
C HIS A 67 15.10 2.61 -8.81
N SER A 68 15.13 2.33 -10.10
CA SER A 68 14.28 1.30 -10.70
C SER A 68 14.60 -0.08 -10.17
N VAL A 69 13.55 -0.84 -9.88
CA VAL A 69 13.62 -2.28 -9.59
C VAL A 69 13.00 -3.13 -10.70
N ALA A 70 12.72 -2.51 -11.85
CA ALA A 70 12.21 -3.23 -13.01
C ALA A 70 13.20 -4.34 -13.41
N ASN A 71 12.66 -5.53 -13.65
CA ASN A 71 13.43 -6.74 -13.98
C ASN A 71 14.30 -7.33 -12.85
N TYR A 72 14.26 -6.78 -11.65
CA TYR A 72 14.92 -7.42 -10.50
C TYR A 72 14.06 -8.58 -9.98
N GLN A 73 14.66 -9.74 -9.91
CA GLN A 73 14.00 -10.93 -9.42
C GLN A 73 14.32 -11.17 -7.94
N VAL A 74 13.25 -11.38 -7.17
CA VAL A 74 13.34 -11.89 -5.80
C VAL A 74 12.44 -13.12 -5.72
N THR A 75 13.05 -14.28 -5.82
CA THR A 75 12.38 -15.59 -5.79
C THR A 75 12.89 -16.39 -4.61
N LYS A 76 12.37 -17.58 -4.40
CA LYS A 76 12.87 -18.50 -3.36
C LYS A 76 14.37 -18.76 -3.44
N ASN A 77 14.92 -18.82 -4.65
CA ASN A 77 16.30 -19.23 -4.89
C ASN A 77 17.22 -18.08 -5.35
N VAL A 78 16.64 -16.93 -5.73
CA VAL A 78 17.39 -15.80 -6.28
C VAL A 78 16.90 -14.52 -5.65
N ASN A 79 17.83 -13.70 -5.18
CA ASN A 79 17.56 -12.35 -4.70
C ASN A 79 18.57 -11.39 -5.29
N GLN A 80 18.20 -10.73 -6.39
CA GLN A 80 19.10 -9.84 -7.12
C GLN A 80 19.43 -8.56 -6.36
N CYS A 81 18.63 -8.15 -5.38
CA CYS A 81 18.97 -7.01 -4.53
C CYS A 81 20.28 -7.25 -3.77
N LEU A 82 20.51 -8.49 -3.34
CA LEU A 82 21.72 -8.85 -2.60
C LEU A 82 22.99 -8.85 -3.47
N ASN A 83 22.87 -8.85 -4.79
CA ASN A 83 24.03 -8.72 -5.68
C ASN A 83 24.76 -7.38 -5.49
N CYS A 84 24.05 -6.35 -5.03
CA CYS A 84 24.62 -5.04 -4.72
C CYS A 84 24.58 -4.73 -3.21
N HIS A 85 23.51 -5.10 -2.52
CA HIS A 85 23.25 -4.67 -1.15
C HIS A 85 23.74 -5.63 -0.06
N SER A 86 24.27 -6.82 -0.42
CA SER A 86 24.83 -7.73 0.57
C SER A 86 26.07 -7.14 1.27
N PRO A 87 26.42 -7.63 2.45
CA PRO A 87 27.65 -7.21 3.15
C PRO A 87 28.91 -7.35 2.32
N GLU A 88 28.96 -8.37 1.47
CA GLU A 88 30.10 -8.69 0.62
C GLU A 88 30.20 -7.73 -0.57
N ASN A 89 29.06 -7.44 -1.21
CA ASN A 89 29.05 -6.73 -2.48
C ASN A 89 28.84 -5.21 -2.35
N SER A 90 28.29 -4.74 -1.24
CA SER A 90 27.94 -3.34 -1.07
C SER A 90 29.12 -2.39 -1.22
N ARG A 91 30.32 -2.78 -0.82
CA ARG A 91 31.54 -1.96 -1.00
C ARG A 91 31.97 -1.85 -2.45
N LEU A 92 31.76 -2.89 -3.24
CA LEU A 92 32.15 -2.90 -4.66
C LEU A 92 31.11 -2.19 -5.51
N SER A 93 29.83 -2.37 -5.20
CA SER A 93 28.71 -1.76 -5.93
C SER A 93 28.45 -0.30 -5.56
N GLY A 94 28.94 0.17 -4.41
CA GLY A 94 28.59 1.46 -3.84
C GLY A 94 27.19 1.52 -3.25
N ALA A 95 26.45 0.40 -3.25
CA ALA A 95 25.09 0.34 -2.70
C ALA A 95 25.11 0.34 -1.16
N THR A 96 24.06 0.91 -0.57
CA THR A 96 23.88 0.86 0.87
C THR A 96 23.78 -0.58 1.36
N ARG A 97 24.64 -0.96 2.28
CA ARG A 97 24.62 -2.30 2.88
C ARG A 97 23.34 -2.54 3.67
N ILE A 98 22.75 -3.73 3.55
CA ILE A 98 21.63 -4.13 4.42
C ILE A 98 22.04 -4.10 5.90
N SER A 99 21.13 -3.62 6.75
CA SER A 99 21.41 -3.47 8.18
C SER A 99 21.48 -4.83 8.90
N PRO A 100 22.19 -4.91 10.04
CA PRO A 100 22.30 -6.14 10.83
C PRO A 100 20.95 -6.75 11.22
N THR A 101 19.89 -5.94 11.33
CA THR A 101 18.54 -6.40 11.66
C THR A 101 17.94 -7.34 10.62
N HIS A 102 18.45 -7.33 9.38
CA HIS A 102 18.03 -8.24 8.32
C HIS A 102 18.53 -9.67 8.53
N PHE A 103 19.52 -9.87 9.37
CA PHE A 103 20.08 -11.18 9.73
C PHE A 103 19.46 -11.74 11.01
N MET A 104 18.62 -10.98 11.67
CA MET A 104 18.02 -11.37 12.95
C MET A 104 16.78 -12.24 12.73
N ALA A 105 16.79 -13.44 13.27
CA ALA A 105 15.65 -14.34 13.28
C ALA A 105 14.57 -13.85 14.29
N ARG A 106 13.43 -14.56 14.31
CA ARG A 106 12.30 -14.20 15.17
C ARG A 106 12.60 -14.37 16.66
N ASP A 107 13.47 -15.30 17.00
CA ASP A 107 13.97 -15.56 18.36
C ASP A 107 15.10 -14.60 18.80
N GLY A 108 15.41 -13.60 17.96
CA GLY A 108 16.47 -12.62 18.22
C GLY A 108 17.88 -13.07 17.86
N LYS A 109 18.09 -14.32 17.45
CA LYS A 109 19.39 -14.80 17.03
C LYS A 109 19.80 -14.21 15.69
N VAL A 110 21.06 -13.84 15.57
CA VAL A 110 21.66 -13.32 14.33
C VAL A 110 22.29 -14.48 13.57
N GLY A 111 21.84 -14.65 12.33
CA GLY A 111 22.37 -15.66 11.41
C GLY A 111 23.45 -15.12 10.49
N SER A 112 24.03 -15.99 9.69
CA SER A 112 25.03 -15.65 8.66
C SER A 112 24.42 -15.21 7.32
N SER A 113 23.11 -15.44 7.13
CA SER A 113 22.36 -15.05 5.95
C SER A 113 21.14 -14.21 6.33
N SER A 114 20.54 -13.53 5.33
CA SER A 114 19.31 -12.79 5.57
C SER A 114 18.21 -13.69 6.13
N SER A 115 17.56 -13.23 7.17
CA SER A 115 16.45 -13.95 7.80
C SER A 115 15.31 -14.17 6.78
N PRO A 116 14.64 -15.33 6.73
CA PRO A 116 13.54 -15.59 5.80
C PRO A 116 12.46 -14.51 5.82
N ARG A 117 12.17 -13.93 6.98
CA ARG A 117 11.20 -12.82 7.13
C ARG A 117 11.66 -11.49 6.54
N ARG A 118 12.92 -11.38 6.15
CA ARG A 118 13.55 -10.17 5.57
C ARG A 118 14.11 -10.43 4.17
N TYR A 119 13.84 -11.61 3.61
CA TYR A 119 14.39 -12.02 2.34
C TYR A 119 13.71 -11.37 1.14
N PHE A 120 12.39 -11.18 1.21
CA PHE A 120 11.61 -10.58 0.13
C PHE A 120 11.61 -9.06 0.28
N CYS A 121 12.66 -8.42 -0.19
CA CYS A 121 12.96 -7.02 0.02
C CYS A 121 11.81 -6.08 -0.39
N LEU A 122 11.19 -6.35 -1.53
CA LEU A 122 10.12 -5.51 -2.10
C LEU A 122 8.80 -5.54 -1.32
N GLN A 123 8.65 -6.40 -0.32
CA GLN A 123 7.52 -6.36 0.59
C GLN A 123 7.59 -5.19 1.59
N CYS A 124 8.78 -4.67 1.81
CA CYS A 124 9.01 -3.56 2.73
C CYS A 124 9.65 -2.35 2.05
N HIS A 125 10.55 -2.58 1.09
CA HIS A 125 11.22 -1.53 0.34
C HIS A 125 10.54 -1.35 -1.02
N VAL A 126 9.91 -0.20 -1.22
CA VAL A 126 9.15 0.08 -2.44
C VAL A 126 9.83 1.18 -3.25
N SER A 127 9.82 1.04 -4.57
CA SER A 127 10.20 2.11 -5.47
C SER A 127 9.10 3.17 -5.54
N GLN A 128 9.48 4.39 -5.86
CA GLN A 128 8.57 5.50 -6.02
C GLN A 128 8.36 5.82 -7.50
N SER A 129 7.16 6.21 -7.88
CA SER A 129 6.90 6.82 -9.18
C SER A 129 7.45 8.24 -9.22
N ASN A 130 7.83 8.70 -10.42
CA ASN A 130 8.32 10.05 -10.61
C ASN A 130 7.15 11.06 -10.68
N VAL A 131 6.49 11.22 -9.55
CA VAL A 131 5.38 12.17 -9.35
C VAL A 131 5.59 12.93 -8.06
N ASP A 132 5.08 14.16 -8.01
CA ASP A 132 5.11 14.93 -6.78
C ASP A 132 4.03 14.43 -5.81
N PRO A 133 4.33 14.35 -4.51
CA PRO A 133 3.36 13.95 -3.51
C PRO A 133 2.24 14.99 -3.39
N ILE A 134 0.99 14.53 -3.30
CA ILE A 134 -0.17 15.41 -3.11
C ILE A 134 -0.12 16.08 -1.73
N VAL A 135 0.41 15.38 -0.74
CA VAL A 135 0.57 15.88 0.64
C VAL A 135 2.07 15.97 0.93
N PRO A 136 2.55 17.12 1.41
CA PRO A 136 3.96 17.28 1.78
C PRO A 136 4.33 16.36 2.95
N ASN A 137 5.60 15.98 3.00
CA ASN A 137 6.13 15.22 4.12
C ASN A 137 6.67 16.17 5.19
N ASP A 138 5.95 16.27 6.31
CA ASP A 138 6.34 17.10 7.46
C ASP A 138 7.09 16.31 8.54
N PHE A 139 7.33 15.02 8.33
CA PHE A 139 8.04 14.19 9.30
C PHE A 139 9.51 14.60 9.41
N LYS A 140 9.94 14.84 10.64
CA LYS A 140 11.36 15.13 10.97
C LYS A 140 11.89 14.03 11.88
N PRO A 141 12.75 13.16 11.36
CA PRO A 141 13.38 12.14 12.21
C PRO A 141 14.25 12.78 13.28
N MET A 142 14.50 12.04 14.34
CA MET A 142 15.47 12.45 15.35
C MET A 142 16.84 12.64 14.70
N LYS A 143 17.62 13.61 15.20
CA LYS A 143 18.98 13.87 14.72
C LYS A 143 19.82 12.59 14.75
N GLY A 144 20.38 12.22 13.62
CA GLY A 144 21.17 10.99 13.44
C GLY A 144 20.36 9.75 13.00
N TYR A 145 19.03 9.87 12.84
CA TYR A 145 18.15 8.77 12.38
C TYR A 145 17.40 9.10 11.09
N GLY A 146 17.87 10.01 10.33
CA GLY A 146 17.34 10.37 9.02
C GLY A 146 18.48 10.70 8.08
N ASN A 147 18.19 10.62 6.80
CA ASN A 147 19.09 11.06 5.75
C ASN A 147 19.12 12.57 5.72
#